data_ef8274ccd60fb9d0463befb3e8abe444
#
_entry.id   ef8274ccd60fb9d0463befb3e8abe444
#
_cell.length_a   1.000
_cell.length_b   1.000
_cell.length_c   1.000
_cell.angle_alpha   90.00
_cell.angle_beta   90.00
_cell.angle_gamma   90.00
#
_symmetry.space_group_name_H-M   'P 1'
#
loop_
_entity.id
_entity.type
_entity.pdbx_description
1 polymer ?
#
loop_
_entity_poly.entity_id
_entity_poly.type
_entity_poly.pdbx_seq_one_letter_code
_entity_poly.pdbx_strand_id
1 'polypeptide(L)'
;MMKWLSVAIVAGLIIGVAPQMNAGCWTQWFDRDNPSGTGDWEDLNHLRIENPGKICPSPIDIEAKTLSGLSAAAAGDVIHKSDTTTGFVCRNQDQHGKWCNDYRVRFRCQPSFCGCWTQWFDRDDPSGTGDWEILDQLRIENPGKICPSPTDIEATTLSGVSAAATGDVIYKSNTTIGFVCRNQDQGRKLCNDYRVRFRCQPPFCT
;
A
#
# COMPACT_ATOMS: atom_id res chain seq x y z
N MET A 1 4.46 -68.33 -28.19
CA MET A 1 3.70 -67.42 -27.30
C MET A 1 4.47 -66.13 -27.11
N MET A 2 4.14 -65.08 -27.86
CA MET A 2 4.76 -63.74 -27.78
C MET A 2 3.99 -62.91 -26.76
N LYS A 3 4.68 -62.48 -25.68
CA LYS A 3 4.13 -61.54 -24.68
C LYS A 3 4.35 -60.12 -25.17
N TRP A 4 3.29 -59.38 -25.42
CA TRP A 4 3.35 -57.93 -25.70
C TRP A 4 3.50 -57.20 -24.37
N LEU A 5 4.57 -56.44 -24.17
CA LEU A 5 4.73 -55.48 -23.09
C LEU A 5 4.07 -54.15 -23.53
N SER A 6 3.01 -53.79 -22.89
CA SER A 6 2.40 -52.44 -23.04
C SER A 6 3.20 -51.44 -22.20
N VAL A 7 3.83 -50.48 -22.87
CA VAL A 7 4.47 -49.33 -22.23
C VAL A 7 3.41 -48.25 -22.02
N ALA A 8 3.03 -47.99 -20.79
CA ALA A 8 2.17 -46.87 -20.44
C ALA A 8 3.01 -45.58 -20.39
N ILE A 9 2.74 -44.67 -21.34
CA ILE A 9 3.32 -43.31 -21.35
C ILE A 9 2.49 -42.47 -20.37
N VAL A 10 3.08 -42.16 -19.22
CA VAL A 10 2.52 -41.19 -18.27
C VAL A 10 2.84 -39.79 -18.80
N ALA A 11 1.87 -39.15 -19.44
CA ALA A 11 1.96 -37.74 -19.79
C ALA A 11 1.88 -36.91 -18.52
N GLY A 12 3.02 -36.43 -18.03
CA GLY A 12 3.07 -35.47 -16.92
C GLY A 12 2.48 -34.14 -17.36
N LEU A 13 1.34 -33.73 -16.78
CA LEU A 13 0.85 -32.36 -16.90
C LEU A 13 1.84 -31.43 -16.20
N ILE A 14 2.62 -30.70 -16.99
CA ILE A 14 3.37 -29.55 -16.50
C ILE A 14 2.33 -28.43 -16.31
N ILE A 15 1.84 -28.26 -15.07
CA ILE A 15 1.07 -27.09 -14.69
C ILE A 15 2.07 -25.93 -14.68
N GLY A 16 2.15 -25.23 -15.79
CA GLY A 16 2.88 -23.97 -15.88
C GLY A 16 2.26 -22.98 -14.91
N VAL A 17 2.95 -22.70 -13.80
CA VAL A 17 2.60 -21.55 -12.95
C VAL A 17 2.83 -20.32 -13.80
N ALA A 18 1.77 -19.73 -14.33
CA ALA A 18 1.85 -18.44 -14.99
C ALA A 18 2.52 -17.45 -14.02
N PRO A 19 3.54 -16.67 -14.46
CA PRO A 19 4.13 -15.67 -13.59
C PRO A 19 2.99 -14.76 -13.13
N GLN A 20 2.79 -14.66 -11.82
CA GLN A 20 1.87 -13.68 -11.24
C GLN A 20 2.38 -12.31 -11.68
N MET A 21 1.76 -11.73 -12.68
CA MET A 21 2.07 -10.38 -13.13
C MET A 21 1.82 -9.48 -11.92
N ASN A 22 2.90 -8.92 -11.40
CA ASN A 22 2.86 -8.02 -10.25
C ASN A 22 1.92 -6.88 -10.60
N ALA A 23 0.71 -6.90 -10.01
CA ALA A 23 -0.46 -6.16 -10.51
C ALA A 23 -0.37 -4.64 -10.31
N GLY A 24 0.81 -4.11 -9.93
CA GLY A 24 0.97 -2.71 -9.57
C GLY A 24 0.32 -2.38 -8.24
N CYS A 25 0.38 -1.14 -7.82
CA CYS A 25 -0.26 -0.66 -6.59
C CYS A 25 -1.12 0.56 -6.83
N TRP A 26 -2.11 0.76 -5.98
CA TRP A 26 -2.85 2.00 -5.91
C TRP A 26 -2.11 3.02 -5.04
N THR A 27 -2.14 4.30 -5.44
CA THR A 27 -1.74 5.41 -4.58
C THR A 27 -2.72 5.57 -3.42
N GLN A 28 -2.40 6.45 -2.50
CA GLN A 28 -3.44 7.00 -1.60
C GLN A 28 -4.55 7.69 -2.41
N TRP A 29 -5.68 7.96 -1.77
CA TRP A 29 -6.71 8.81 -2.32
C TRP A 29 -6.28 10.27 -2.27
N PHE A 30 -6.58 11.00 -3.33
CA PHE A 30 -6.39 12.44 -3.45
C PHE A 30 -7.76 13.09 -3.61
N ASP A 31 -7.93 14.22 -2.96
CA ASP A 31 -9.11 15.07 -2.96
C ASP A 31 -8.54 16.49 -2.95
N ARG A 32 -8.65 17.18 -4.07
CA ARG A 32 -7.94 18.43 -4.33
C ARG A 32 -8.83 19.66 -4.17
N ASP A 33 -10.01 19.64 -4.76
CA ASP A 33 -10.95 20.73 -4.67
C ASP A 33 -12.40 20.23 -4.48
N ASN A 34 -13.30 21.15 -4.24
CA ASN A 34 -14.72 20.85 -4.06
C ASN A 34 -15.48 21.20 -5.36
N PRO A 35 -16.68 20.65 -5.60
CA PRO A 35 -17.47 20.91 -6.80
C PRO A 35 -18.01 22.33 -6.90
N SER A 36 -17.20 23.34 -6.54
CA SER A 36 -17.50 24.74 -6.60
C SER A 36 -17.14 25.36 -7.95
N GLY A 37 -17.60 26.55 -8.25
CA GLY A 37 -17.27 27.27 -9.48
C GLY A 37 -17.59 26.47 -10.74
N THR A 38 -16.58 25.99 -11.47
CA THR A 38 -16.76 25.30 -12.76
C THR A 38 -16.99 23.79 -12.63
N GLY A 39 -16.73 23.20 -11.49
CA GLY A 39 -16.88 21.75 -11.26
C GLY A 39 -15.89 21.21 -10.26
N ASP A 40 -15.71 19.93 -10.27
CA ASP A 40 -14.79 19.14 -9.44
C ASP A 40 -13.60 18.68 -10.28
N TRP A 41 -12.38 19.14 -9.94
CA TRP A 41 -11.20 19.03 -10.78
C TRP A 41 -10.05 18.31 -10.07
N GLU A 42 -10.03 16.99 -10.15
CA GLU A 42 -8.96 16.13 -9.69
C GLU A 42 -7.94 15.90 -10.81
N ASP A 43 -7.45 16.99 -11.43
CA ASP A 43 -6.55 16.86 -12.57
C ASP A 43 -5.13 16.46 -12.16
N LEU A 44 -4.56 15.55 -12.93
CA LEU A 44 -3.30 14.87 -12.62
C LEU A 44 -2.11 15.81 -12.51
N ASN A 45 -2.08 16.91 -13.28
CA ASN A 45 -0.97 17.86 -13.26
C ASN A 45 -0.90 18.62 -11.94
N HIS A 46 -2.03 19.16 -11.48
CA HIS A 46 -2.10 19.85 -10.19
C HIS A 46 -1.88 18.88 -9.03
N LEU A 47 -2.50 17.69 -9.09
CA LEU A 47 -2.27 16.66 -8.08
C LEU A 47 -0.79 16.29 -7.91
N ARG A 48 0.01 16.26 -9.00
CA ARG A 48 1.45 16.01 -8.95
C ARG A 48 2.24 17.14 -8.34
N ILE A 49 1.85 18.38 -8.63
CA ILE A 49 2.47 19.57 -8.05
C ILE A 49 2.23 19.64 -6.55
N GLU A 50 1.01 19.38 -6.13
CA GLU A 50 0.58 19.41 -4.73
C GLU A 50 1.08 18.19 -3.93
N ASN A 51 1.32 17.06 -4.61
CA ASN A 51 1.73 15.79 -4.02
C ASN A 51 3.01 15.23 -4.66
N PRO A 52 4.16 15.91 -4.54
CA PRO A 52 5.38 15.50 -5.21
C PRO A 52 5.82 14.10 -4.81
N GLY A 53 6.10 13.25 -5.83
CA GLY A 53 6.54 11.88 -5.62
C GLY A 53 5.47 10.88 -5.15
N LYS A 54 4.23 11.30 -4.98
CA LYS A 54 3.14 10.41 -4.53
C LYS A 54 2.37 9.74 -5.68
N ILE A 55 2.52 10.24 -6.89
CA ILE A 55 1.87 9.70 -8.09
C ILE A 55 2.94 9.35 -9.12
N CYS A 56 2.88 8.15 -9.66
CA CYS A 56 3.84 7.66 -10.66
C CYS A 56 3.81 8.48 -11.96
N PRO A 57 4.93 8.53 -12.70
CA PRO A 57 5.00 9.26 -13.97
C PRO A 57 3.99 8.77 -15.02
N SER A 58 3.70 7.45 -15.03
CA SER A 58 2.80 6.82 -16.00
C SER A 58 1.84 5.88 -15.27
N PRO A 59 0.72 6.39 -14.73
CA PRO A 59 -0.32 5.56 -14.15
C PRO A 59 -0.91 4.62 -15.20
N ILE A 60 -1.31 3.43 -14.77
CA ILE A 60 -1.92 2.40 -15.65
C ILE A 60 -3.44 2.30 -15.47
N ASP A 61 -3.97 2.94 -14.41
CA ASP A 61 -5.40 2.97 -14.14
C ASP A 61 -5.75 4.16 -13.22
N ILE A 62 -7.02 4.55 -13.19
CA ILE A 62 -7.59 5.59 -12.32
C ILE A 62 -8.89 5.09 -11.71
N GLU A 63 -9.10 5.38 -10.45
CA GLU A 63 -10.38 5.17 -9.77
C GLU A 63 -10.86 6.46 -9.15
N ALA A 64 -12.13 6.83 -9.40
CA ALA A 64 -12.80 7.98 -8.81
C ALA A 64 -14.02 7.53 -8.00
N LYS A 65 -14.17 8.07 -6.81
CA LYS A 65 -15.33 7.85 -5.93
C LYS A 65 -15.73 9.17 -5.29
N THR A 66 -17.04 9.33 -5.06
CA THR A 66 -17.51 10.41 -4.20
C THR A 66 -16.94 10.26 -2.79
N LEU A 67 -16.93 11.32 -1.99
CA LEU A 67 -16.51 11.24 -0.59
C LEU A 67 -17.36 10.24 0.22
N SER A 68 -18.62 10.01 -0.19
CA SER A 68 -19.49 8.98 0.40
C SER A 68 -19.16 7.55 -0.08
N GLY A 69 -18.23 7.40 -1.03
CA GLY A 69 -17.76 6.09 -1.50
C GLY A 69 -18.46 5.53 -2.73
N LEU A 70 -19.41 6.24 -3.34
CA LEU A 70 -20.03 5.82 -4.60
C LEU A 70 -19.03 5.94 -5.75
N SER A 71 -19.04 4.97 -6.67
CA SER A 71 -18.28 5.10 -7.91
C SER A 71 -18.85 6.25 -8.77
N ALA A 72 -18.02 6.87 -9.59
CA ALA A 72 -18.46 7.92 -10.51
C ALA A 72 -19.64 7.46 -11.40
N ALA A 73 -19.60 6.21 -11.86
CA ALA A 73 -20.71 5.62 -12.63
C ALA A 73 -22.03 5.47 -11.84
N ALA A 74 -21.95 5.27 -10.52
CA ALA A 74 -23.11 5.11 -9.64
C ALA A 74 -23.64 6.43 -9.09
N ALA A 75 -22.83 7.49 -9.11
CA ALA A 75 -23.21 8.82 -8.61
C ALA A 75 -24.20 9.55 -9.52
N GLY A 76 -24.28 9.17 -10.79
CA GLY A 76 -25.22 9.73 -11.76
C GLY A 76 -24.80 11.08 -12.33
N ASP A 77 -23.56 11.50 -12.15
CA ASP A 77 -22.99 12.68 -12.79
C ASP A 77 -22.47 12.41 -14.18
N VAL A 78 -22.52 13.41 -15.05
CA VAL A 78 -21.88 13.38 -16.37
C VAL A 78 -20.39 13.69 -16.20
N ILE A 79 -19.55 12.67 -16.33
CA ILE A 79 -18.11 12.82 -16.17
C ILE A 79 -17.48 13.30 -17.48
N HIS A 80 -16.79 14.44 -17.43
CA HIS A 80 -16.12 15.02 -18.60
C HIS A 80 -14.84 14.27 -18.94
N LYS A 81 -14.01 13.93 -17.95
CA LYS A 81 -12.77 13.18 -18.09
C LYS A 81 -12.58 12.24 -16.92
N SER A 82 -12.07 11.04 -17.20
CA SER A 82 -11.58 10.09 -16.20
C SER A 82 -10.56 9.19 -16.88
N ASP A 83 -9.30 9.61 -16.89
CA ASP A 83 -8.22 8.89 -17.55
C ASP A 83 -6.86 9.12 -16.87
N THR A 84 -5.88 8.28 -17.21
CA THR A 84 -4.54 8.28 -16.60
C THR A 84 -3.62 9.40 -17.11
N THR A 85 -4.07 10.22 -18.04
CA THR A 85 -3.32 11.33 -18.63
C THR A 85 -3.78 12.68 -18.08
N THR A 86 -5.10 12.87 -18.03
CA THR A 86 -5.74 14.10 -17.56
C THR A 86 -6.05 14.04 -16.06
N GLY A 87 -6.41 12.88 -15.53
CA GLY A 87 -7.01 12.71 -14.21
C GLY A 87 -8.53 12.64 -14.30
N PHE A 88 -9.23 13.22 -13.33
CA PHE A 88 -10.69 13.21 -13.26
C PHE A 88 -11.24 14.64 -13.28
N VAL A 89 -12.28 14.85 -14.08
CA VAL A 89 -12.94 16.15 -14.22
C VAL A 89 -14.45 15.95 -14.34
N CYS A 90 -15.19 16.51 -13.41
CA CYS A 90 -16.63 16.69 -13.48
C CYS A 90 -16.93 18.19 -13.64
N ARG A 91 -17.71 18.57 -14.66
CA ARG A 91 -18.05 19.98 -14.90
C ARG A 91 -19.51 20.27 -14.54
N ASN A 92 -19.75 21.32 -13.77
CA ASN A 92 -21.10 21.72 -13.35
C ASN A 92 -22.00 22.06 -14.56
N GLN A 93 -21.42 22.65 -15.62
CA GLN A 93 -22.17 22.97 -16.83
C GLN A 93 -22.77 21.75 -17.55
N ASP A 94 -22.22 20.56 -17.33
CA ASP A 94 -22.66 19.31 -17.95
C ASP A 94 -23.77 18.61 -17.15
N GLN A 95 -24.08 19.09 -15.93
CA GLN A 95 -24.94 18.38 -14.97
C GLN A 95 -26.45 18.71 -15.07
N HIS A 96 -26.92 19.35 -16.14
CA HIS A 96 -28.36 19.63 -16.35
C HIS A 96 -29.04 20.34 -15.16
N GLY A 97 -28.39 21.36 -14.59
CA GLY A 97 -28.94 22.17 -13.49
C GLY A 97 -28.64 21.64 -12.10
N LYS A 98 -27.78 20.65 -11.98
CA LYS A 98 -27.17 20.17 -10.73
C LYS A 98 -25.72 20.60 -10.65
N TRP A 99 -25.11 20.38 -9.52
CA TRP A 99 -23.67 20.46 -9.32
C TRP A 99 -23.09 19.06 -9.31
N CYS A 100 -21.82 18.91 -9.67
CA CYS A 100 -21.07 17.67 -9.49
C CYS A 100 -21.08 17.24 -8.03
N ASN A 101 -21.04 15.96 -7.77
CA ASN A 101 -20.63 15.48 -6.46
C ASN A 101 -19.15 15.80 -6.24
N ASP A 102 -18.75 15.79 -5.00
CA ASP A 102 -17.37 15.93 -4.54
C ASP A 102 -16.66 14.56 -4.64
N TYR A 103 -15.56 14.50 -5.39
CA TYR A 103 -14.85 13.27 -5.72
C TYR A 103 -13.45 13.26 -5.15
N ARG A 104 -12.98 12.06 -4.87
CA ARG A 104 -11.58 11.74 -4.64
C ARG A 104 -11.11 10.72 -5.65
N VAL A 105 -9.83 10.78 -6.01
CA VAL A 105 -9.24 9.88 -7.00
C VAL A 105 -8.02 9.15 -6.44
N ARG A 106 -7.71 8.01 -7.03
CA ARG A 106 -6.44 7.33 -6.85
C ARG A 106 -5.95 6.74 -8.16
N PHE A 107 -4.66 6.55 -8.27
CA PHE A 107 -4.03 6.06 -9.48
C PHE A 107 -3.38 4.71 -9.23
N ARG A 108 -3.49 3.80 -10.19
CA ARG A 108 -2.76 2.55 -10.17
C ARG A 108 -1.42 2.74 -10.87
N CYS A 109 -0.36 2.41 -10.18
CA CYS A 109 1.01 2.59 -10.64
C CYS A 109 1.66 1.27 -11.03
N GLN A 110 2.66 1.33 -11.92
CA GLN A 110 3.49 0.19 -12.29
C GLN A 110 4.20 -0.37 -11.05
N PRO A 111 4.50 -1.68 -11.02
CA PRO A 111 5.21 -2.32 -9.91
C PRO A 111 6.51 -1.62 -9.50
N SER A 112 7.26 -1.09 -10.47
CA SER A 112 8.50 -0.34 -10.25
C SER A 112 8.33 0.92 -9.39
N PHE A 113 7.13 1.48 -9.34
CA PHE A 113 6.81 2.63 -8.48
C PHE A 113 6.36 2.21 -7.09
N CYS A 114 5.85 0.99 -6.93
CA CYS A 114 5.10 0.58 -5.75
C CYS A 114 5.93 0.37 -4.49
N GLY A 115 7.26 0.36 -4.61
CA GLY A 115 8.13 0.03 -3.50
C GLY A 115 8.10 -1.45 -3.12
N CYS A 116 8.99 -1.84 -2.26
CA CYS A 116 9.07 -3.18 -1.71
C CYS A 116 9.06 -3.15 -0.19
N TRP A 117 8.68 -4.26 0.42
CA TRP A 117 8.95 -4.49 1.83
C TRP A 117 10.36 -5.05 2.01
N THR A 118 11.07 -4.60 3.04
CA THR A 118 12.31 -5.25 3.49
C THR A 118 12.01 -6.66 3.99
N GLN A 119 13.06 -7.40 4.30
CA GLN A 119 12.91 -8.58 5.16
C GLN A 119 12.33 -8.17 6.53
N TRP A 120 11.86 -9.14 7.28
CA TRP A 120 11.48 -8.95 8.68
C TRP A 120 12.74 -8.79 9.54
N PHE A 121 12.68 -7.88 10.49
CA PHE A 121 13.68 -7.66 11.51
C PHE A 121 13.05 -7.95 12.87
N ASP A 122 13.82 -8.58 13.73
CA ASP A 122 13.51 -8.97 15.08
C ASP A 122 14.81 -8.75 15.85
N ARG A 123 14.82 -7.77 16.72
CA ARG A 123 16.03 -7.25 17.35
C ARG A 123 16.18 -7.66 18.80
N ASP A 124 15.12 -7.56 19.57
CA ASP A 124 15.12 -7.94 20.98
C ASP A 124 13.81 -8.62 21.40
N ASP A 125 13.88 -9.32 22.52
CA ASP A 125 12.74 -9.99 23.13
C ASP A 125 11.98 -9.05 24.06
N PRO A 126 10.71 -9.29 24.39
CA PRO A 126 9.90 -8.44 25.28
C PRO A 126 10.35 -8.53 26.76
N SER A 127 11.65 -8.63 27.00
CA SER A 127 12.26 -8.67 28.33
C SER A 127 12.52 -7.25 28.87
N GLY A 128 12.87 -7.13 30.13
CA GLY A 128 13.24 -5.85 30.72
C GLY A 128 12.14 -4.79 30.58
N THR A 129 12.38 -3.76 29.79
CA THR A 129 11.48 -2.61 29.65
C THR A 129 10.40 -2.78 28.57
N GLY A 130 10.54 -3.77 27.69
CA GLY A 130 9.60 -4.02 26.60
C GLY A 130 10.28 -4.57 25.37
N ASP A 131 9.61 -4.48 24.24
CA ASP A 131 10.04 -4.92 22.93
C ASP A 131 10.35 -3.71 22.05
N TRP A 132 11.61 -3.58 21.60
CA TRP A 132 12.15 -2.34 21.03
C TRP A 132 12.78 -2.55 19.65
N GLU A 133 11.97 -2.48 18.60
CA GLU A 133 12.40 -2.54 17.20
C GLU A 133 12.74 -1.13 16.68
N ILE A 134 13.77 -0.51 17.26
CA ILE A 134 14.19 0.87 16.97
C ILE A 134 14.88 0.96 15.60
N LEU A 135 14.36 1.78 14.70
CA LEU A 135 14.85 1.90 13.32
C LEU A 135 16.34 2.19 13.21
N ASP A 136 16.86 3.11 14.04
CA ASP A 136 18.28 3.47 13.97
C ASP A 136 19.19 2.32 14.42
N GLN A 137 18.78 1.56 15.42
CA GLN A 137 19.50 0.37 15.87
C GLN A 137 19.42 -0.74 14.80
N LEU A 138 18.24 -0.98 14.25
CA LEU A 138 18.05 -1.93 13.16
C LEU A 138 18.95 -1.61 11.95
N ARG A 139 19.16 -0.32 11.63
CA ARG A 139 20.06 0.10 10.55
C ARG A 139 21.53 -0.17 10.87
N ILE A 140 21.94 0.02 12.11
CA ILE A 140 23.31 -0.27 12.56
C ILE A 140 23.57 -1.77 12.49
N GLU A 141 22.62 -2.57 12.96
CA GLU A 141 22.72 -4.04 12.99
C GLU A 141 22.56 -4.67 11.60
N ASN A 142 21.83 -4.00 10.70
CA ASN A 142 21.52 -4.48 9.36
C ASN A 142 21.92 -3.47 8.27
N PRO A 143 23.21 -3.18 8.08
CA PRO A 143 23.67 -2.14 7.18
C PRO A 143 23.21 -2.41 5.72
N GLY A 144 22.60 -1.39 5.10
CA GLY A 144 22.11 -1.45 3.73
C GLY A 144 20.84 -2.28 3.51
N LYS A 145 20.20 -2.80 4.57
CA LYS A 145 18.97 -3.61 4.45
C LYS A 145 17.68 -2.80 4.64
N ILE A 146 17.80 -1.56 5.10
CA ILE A 146 16.66 -0.65 5.30
C ILE A 146 16.95 0.66 4.58
N CYS A 147 16.01 1.13 3.78
CA CYS A 147 16.17 2.38 3.03
C CYS A 147 16.27 3.61 3.96
N PRO A 148 16.90 4.69 3.46
CA PRO A 148 17.05 5.94 4.24
C PRO A 148 15.71 6.56 4.66
N SER A 149 14.67 6.44 3.81
CA SER A 149 13.36 7.03 4.05
C SER A 149 12.25 6.01 3.79
N PRO A 150 11.94 5.14 4.77
CA PRO A 150 10.82 4.21 4.66
C PRO A 150 9.50 4.98 4.55
N THR A 151 8.56 4.45 3.78
CA THR A 151 7.23 5.05 3.58
C THR A 151 6.16 4.40 4.43
N ASP A 152 6.45 3.22 4.98
CA ASP A 152 5.52 2.47 5.83
C ASP A 152 6.27 1.52 6.75
N ILE A 153 5.61 1.08 7.83
CA ILE A 153 6.09 0.08 8.77
C ILE A 153 4.98 -0.93 9.04
N GLU A 154 5.33 -2.18 9.11
CA GLU A 154 4.44 -3.25 9.55
C GLU A 154 5.09 -3.99 10.72
N ALA A 155 4.28 -4.23 11.76
CA ALA A 155 4.68 -4.98 12.95
C ALA A 155 3.73 -6.15 13.17
N THR A 156 4.28 -7.34 13.36
CA THR A 156 3.54 -8.56 13.72
C THR A 156 4.27 -9.30 14.83
N THR A 157 3.54 -10.09 15.61
CA THR A 157 4.19 -11.07 16.49
C THR A 157 4.96 -12.08 15.65
N LEU A 158 5.86 -12.85 16.26
CA LEU A 158 6.57 -13.93 15.58
C LEU A 158 5.61 -14.96 14.97
N SER A 159 4.42 -15.14 15.56
CA SER A 159 3.35 -16.01 15.04
C SER A 159 2.54 -15.37 13.89
N GLY A 160 2.83 -14.11 13.52
CA GLY A 160 2.19 -13.41 12.39
C GLY A 160 0.91 -12.65 12.73
N VAL A 161 0.56 -12.49 14.00
CA VAL A 161 -0.59 -11.67 14.42
C VAL A 161 -0.19 -10.19 14.34
N SER A 162 -0.98 -9.36 13.65
CA SER A 162 -0.68 -7.92 13.56
C SER A 162 -0.68 -7.26 14.93
N ALA A 163 0.20 -6.29 15.15
CA ALA A 163 0.30 -5.59 16.44
C ALA A 163 -1.03 -4.98 16.87
N ALA A 164 -1.83 -4.48 15.93
CA ALA A 164 -3.17 -3.94 16.21
C ALA A 164 -4.19 -4.99 16.71
N ALA A 165 -3.95 -6.27 16.46
CA ALA A 165 -4.86 -7.37 16.84
C ALA A 165 -4.45 -8.09 18.14
N THR A 166 -3.27 -7.81 18.71
CA THR A 166 -2.77 -8.49 19.91
C THR A 166 -3.45 -8.02 21.21
N GLY A 167 -3.99 -6.81 21.19
CA GLY A 167 -4.49 -6.13 22.38
C GLY A 167 -3.39 -5.55 23.28
N ASP A 168 -2.15 -5.49 22.82
CA ASP A 168 -1.07 -4.76 23.48
C ASP A 168 -1.20 -3.25 23.24
N VAL A 169 -0.80 -2.47 24.22
CA VAL A 169 -0.70 -1.02 24.11
C VAL A 169 0.61 -0.65 23.42
N ILE A 170 0.53 -0.28 22.14
CA ILE A 170 1.72 0.08 21.36
C ILE A 170 2.09 1.55 21.61
N TYR A 171 3.29 1.77 22.15
CA TYR A 171 3.79 3.11 22.45
C TYR A 171 4.16 3.89 21.20
N LYS A 172 4.85 3.26 20.24
CA LYS A 172 5.27 3.85 18.96
C LYS A 172 5.19 2.80 17.84
N SER A 173 4.71 3.21 16.69
CA SER A 173 4.81 2.46 15.43
C SER A 173 4.83 3.46 14.29
N ASN A 174 6.01 3.82 13.78
CA ASN A 174 6.17 4.78 12.69
C ASN A 174 7.52 4.62 11.98
N THR A 175 7.62 5.25 10.82
CA THR A 175 8.79 5.17 9.93
C THR A 175 9.98 6.03 10.36
N THR A 176 9.88 6.77 11.45
CA THR A 176 10.96 7.61 11.97
C THR A 176 11.66 6.94 13.15
N ILE A 177 10.89 6.36 14.07
CA ILE A 177 11.40 5.75 15.30
C ILE A 177 11.52 4.23 15.16
N GLY A 178 10.60 3.60 14.41
CA GLY A 178 10.41 2.16 14.40
C GLY A 178 9.20 1.74 15.23
N PHE A 179 9.31 0.62 15.92
CA PHE A 179 8.25 0.06 16.75
C PHE A 179 8.70 -0.09 18.21
N VAL A 180 7.80 0.23 19.13
CA VAL A 180 8.06 0.13 20.57
C VAL A 180 6.81 -0.32 21.30
N CYS A 181 6.90 -1.44 21.97
CA CYS A 181 5.96 -1.90 22.98
C CYS A 181 6.63 -1.83 24.36
N ARG A 182 6.02 -1.17 25.34
CA ARG A 182 6.59 -1.04 26.69
C ARG A 182 5.85 -1.91 27.68
N ASN A 183 6.56 -2.71 28.47
CA ASN A 183 5.98 -3.57 29.48
C ASN A 183 5.21 -2.80 30.56
N GLN A 184 5.67 -1.61 30.91
CA GLN A 184 4.99 -0.74 31.88
C GLN A 184 3.58 -0.32 31.45
N ASP A 185 3.29 -0.34 30.14
CA ASP A 185 2.00 0.07 29.60
C ASP A 185 1.00 -1.12 29.51
N GLN A 186 1.48 -2.36 29.72
CA GLN A 186 0.69 -3.57 29.54
C GLN A 186 -0.08 -4.03 30.80
N GLY A 187 -0.04 -3.27 31.89
CA GLY A 187 -0.69 -3.64 33.13
C GLY A 187 0.01 -4.81 33.84
N ARG A 188 -0.56 -6.03 33.76
CA ARG A 188 -0.02 -7.22 34.46
C ARG A 188 0.69 -8.21 33.54
N LYS A 189 0.78 -7.95 32.25
CA LYS A 189 1.46 -8.81 31.27
C LYS A 189 2.64 -8.09 30.64
N LEU A 190 3.51 -8.83 30.00
CA LEU A 190 4.55 -8.28 29.14
C LEU A 190 3.99 -8.05 27.74
N CYS A 191 4.71 -7.27 26.94
CA CYS A 191 4.49 -7.19 25.49
C CYS A 191 4.62 -8.58 24.86
N ASN A 192 3.93 -8.79 23.75
CA ASN A 192 4.29 -9.88 22.86
C ASN A 192 5.66 -9.56 22.22
N ASP A 193 6.29 -10.59 21.69
CA ASP A 193 7.51 -10.52 20.91
C ASP A 193 7.16 -10.17 19.46
N TYR A 194 7.72 -9.08 18.94
CA TYR A 194 7.38 -8.52 17.63
C TYR A 194 8.56 -8.51 16.69
N ARG A 195 8.24 -8.63 15.42
CA ARG A 195 9.13 -8.35 14.29
C ARG A 195 8.53 -7.26 13.43
N VAL A 196 9.39 -6.48 12.78
CA VAL A 196 9.00 -5.37 11.93
C VAL A 196 9.57 -5.50 10.52
N ARG A 197 8.92 -4.87 9.55
CA ARG A 197 9.47 -4.62 8.23
C ARG A 197 9.08 -3.24 7.75
N PHE A 198 9.86 -2.71 6.83
CA PHE A 198 9.71 -1.37 6.32
C PHE A 198 9.41 -1.38 4.83
N ARG A 199 8.53 -0.49 4.39
CA ARG A 199 8.28 -0.30 2.96
C ARG A 199 9.23 0.76 2.41
N CYS A 200 9.94 0.40 1.36
CA CYS A 200 10.94 1.24 0.71
C CYS A 200 10.51 1.57 -0.73
N GLN A 201 10.92 2.73 -1.22
CA GLN A 201 10.69 3.15 -2.60
C GLN A 201 11.89 2.80 -3.49
N PRO A 202 11.72 2.68 -4.82
CA PRO A 202 12.85 2.63 -5.74
C PRO A 202 13.78 3.85 -5.54
N PRO A 203 15.09 3.72 -5.76
CA PRO A 203 15.80 2.54 -6.33
C PRO A 203 16.20 1.47 -5.31
N PHE A 204 15.81 1.59 -4.03
CA PHE A 204 16.18 0.61 -3.01
C PHE A 204 15.61 -0.79 -3.32
N CYS A 205 14.47 -0.84 -3.96
CA CYS A 205 13.72 -2.04 -4.33
C CYS A 205 14.00 -2.44 -5.79
N THR A 206 15.17 -2.90 -6.09
CA THR A 206 15.54 -3.45 -7.41
C THR A 206 15.75 -4.95 -7.35
#